data_e24de92d80b1d19a4714b47493ce892f
#
_entry.id   e24de92d80b1d19a4714b47493ce892f
#
_cell.length_a   1.000
_cell.length_b   1.000
_cell.length_c   1.000
_cell.angle_alpha   90.00
_cell.angle_beta   90.00
_cell.angle_gamma   90.00
#
_symmetry.space_group_name_H-M   'P 1'
#
loop_
_entity.id
_entity.type
_entity.pdbx_description
1 polymer ?
#
loop_
_entity_poly.entity_id
_entity_poly.type
_entity_poly.pdbx_seq_one_letter_code
_entity_poly.pdbx_strand_id
1 'polypeptide(L)'
;AISFDGGAITRQPKQSHFDERYSATSYVEIIGAFDVEGDVVKITADILSYIDMPNVKVFVTINEKITVENVVEGSLPEFHHVLMSMPSSANGIDASFEAGKYQSFDFTVDMSETNVEEMNDLEVAVWVQNYESKEVHNSHFLNEYTSHPYPVQNLKVEGDTVSWTKPEAGEPTAYKVLVNNRVVSDNITETSYQFNTTNKDVLIEVFAIYENEISSVGVSIVTETENTDNPEDPEQPEQP
;
A
#
# COMPACT_ATOMS: atom_id res chain seq x y z
N ALA A 1 -23.97 13.81 9.02
CA ALA A 1 -23.78 12.41 9.39
C ALA A 1 -22.36 12.02 8.99
N ILE A 2 -21.66 11.27 9.83
CA ILE A 2 -20.27 10.86 9.63
C ILE A 2 -20.23 9.33 9.70
N SER A 3 -19.50 8.69 8.79
CA SER A 3 -19.14 7.30 8.84
C SER A 3 -17.64 7.20 9.19
N PHE A 4 -17.26 6.21 9.98
CA PHE A 4 -15.87 5.87 10.28
C PHE A 4 -15.51 4.60 9.52
N ASP A 5 -14.51 4.68 8.65
CA ASP A 5 -14.01 3.56 7.83
C ASP A 5 -15.14 2.77 7.12
N GLY A 6 -16.13 3.51 6.59
CA GLY A 6 -17.26 2.90 5.90
C GLY A 6 -18.30 2.22 6.79
N GLY A 7 -18.10 2.24 8.11
CA GLY A 7 -19.02 1.66 9.09
C GLY A 7 -20.34 2.43 9.28
N ALA A 8 -21.04 2.14 10.34
CA ALA A 8 -22.35 2.75 10.63
C ALA A 8 -22.28 4.28 10.71
N ILE A 9 -23.25 4.93 10.09
CA ILE A 9 -23.36 6.39 10.08
C ILE A 9 -23.81 6.89 11.46
N THR A 10 -23.11 7.86 12.03
CA THR A 10 -23.51 8.57 13.24
C THR A 10 -23.75 10.06 12.96
N ARG A 11 -24.70 10.64 13.69
CA ARG A 11 -24.94 12.09 13.68
C ARG A 11 -24.26 12.82 14.84
N GLN A 12 -23.74 12.05 15.79
CA GLN A 12 -23.07 12.58 16.99
C GLN A 12 -21.74 11.81 17.17
N PRO A 13 -20.68 12.21 16.44
CA PRO A 13 -19.36 11.59 16.61
C PRO A 13 -18.86 11.86 18.04
N LYS A 14 -18.25 10.83 18.65
CA LYS A 14 -17.62 10.88 19.97
C LYS A 14 -16.16 10.50 19.83
N GLN A 15 -15.31 10.92 20.77
CA GLN A 15 -13.91 10.56 20.80
C GLN A 15 -13.73 9.03 20.76
N SER A 16 -14.56 8.26 21.45
CA SER A 16 -14.49 6.81 21.46
C SER A 16 -14.61 6.15 20.07
N HIS A 17 -15.33 6.77 19.13
CA HIS A 17 -15.43 6.26 17.76
C HIS A 17 -14.09 6.40 16.99
N PHE A 18 -13.36 7.49 17.26
CA PHE A 18 -12.02 7.69 16.69
C PHE A 18 -11.01 6.74 17.34
N ASP A 19 -11.03 6.63 18.67
CA ASP A 19 -10.12 5.78 19.44
C ASP A 19 -10.25 4.31 19.04
N GLU A 20 -11.48 3.84 18.82
CA GLU A 20 -11.76 2.48 18.35
C GLU A 20 -11.13 2.22 16.99
N ARG A 21 -11.29 3.13 16.05
CA ARG A 21 -10.74 2.97 14.69
C ARG A 21 -9.24 3.19 14.64
N TYR A 22 -8.73 4.13 15.39
CA TYR A 22 -7.29 4.37 15.49
C TYR A 22 -6.54 3.17 16.07
N SER A 23 -7.14 2.42 16.99
CA SER A 23 -6.55 1.22 17.59
C SER A 23 -6.77 -0.06 16.77
N ALA A 24 -7.59 -0.01 15.70
CA ALA A 24 -7.79 -1.14 14.81
C ALA A 24 -6.51 -1.41 13.98
N THR A 25 -6.14 -2.68 13.86
CA THR A 25 -5.00 -3.07 13.02
C THR A 25 -5.36 -2.93 11.55
N SER A 26 -4.56 -2.17 10.80
CA SER A 26 -4.60 -2.22 9.34
C SER A 26 -3.67 -3.30 8.83
N TYR A 27 -4.16 -4.11 7.90
CA TYR A 27 -3.37 -5.13 7.19
C TYR A 27 -3.00 -4.70 5.78
N VAL A 28 -3.22 -3.43 5.43
CA VAL A 28 -2.92 -2.86 4.11
C VAL A 28 -1.97 -1.69 4.28
N GLU A 29 -0.89 -1.68 3.52
CA GLU A 29 0.01 -0.54 3.35
C GLU A 29 -0.22 0.07 1.97
N ILE A 30 -0.24 1.39 1.88
CA ILE A 30 -0.37 2.13 0.62
C ILE A 30 0.78 3.11 0.56
N ILE A 31 1.64 2.96 -0.45
CA ILE A 31 2.72 3.89 -0.76
C ILE A 31 2.52 4.37 -2.20
N GLY A 32 2.70 5.64 -2.44
CA GLY A 32 2.54 6.15 -3.80
C GLY A 32 3.00 7.58 -3.96
N ALA A 33 3.04 7.97 -5.22
CA ALA A 33 3.40 9.31 -5.65
C ALA A 33 2.48 9.78 -6.76
N PHE A 34 2.35 11.09 -6.91
CA PHE A 34 1.79 11.70 -8.09
C PHE A 34 2.66 12.86 -8.55
N ASP A 35 2.61 13.15 -9.83
CA ASP A 35 3.32 14.25 -10.48
C ASP A 35 2.38 15.00 -11.41
N VAL A 36 2.54 16.32 -11.51
CA VAL A 36 1.71 17.20 -12.31
C VAL A 36 2.55 17.83 -13.42
N GLU A 37 2.27 17.44 -14.67
CA GLU A 37 2.92 17.96 -15.86
C GLU A 37 1.91 18.73 -16.73
N GLY A 38 1.87 20.05 -16.61
CA GLY A 38 0.83 20.86 -17.26
C GLY A 38 -0.55 20.51 -16.73
N ASP A 39 -1.45 20.08 -17.62
CA ASP A 39 -2.80 19.65 -17.27
C ASP A 39 -2.91 18.12 -17.01
N VAL A 40 -1.78 17.41 -16.98
CA VAL A 40 -1.74 15.96 -16.81
C VAL A 40 -1.26 15.59 -15.43
N VAL A 41 -2.01 14.74 -14.74
CA VAL A 41 -1.64 14.13 -13.45
C VAL A 41 -1.25 12.67 -13.69
N LYS A 42 -0.02 12.31 -13.33
CA LYS A 42 0.49 10.93 -13.32
C LYS A 42 0.48 10.41 -11.89
N ILE A 43 -0.05 9.22 -11.68
CA ILE A 43 -0.21 8.63 -10.34
C ILE A 43 0.31 7.21 -10.40
N THR A 44 1.12 6.83 -9.41
CA THR A 44 1.49 5.44 -9.13
C THR A 44 1.22 5.14 -7.66
N ALA A 45 0.47 4.09 -7.37
CA ALA A 45 0.19 3.61 -6.03
C ALA A 45 0.52 2.12 -5.91
N ASP A 46 1.42 1.76 -5.00
CA ASP A 46 1.71 0.39 -4.60
C ASP A 46 0.93 0.04 -3.35
N ILE A 47 0.17 -1.03 -3.42
CA ILE A 47 -0.66 -1.53 -2.32
C ILE A 47 -0.17 -2.91 -1.94
N LEU A 48 0.27 -3.05 -0.69
CA LEU A 48 0.68 -4.31 -0.07
C LEU A 48 -0.37 -4.75 0.94
N SER A 49 -0.80 -6.01 0.88
CA SER A 49 -1.58 -6.62 1.96
C SER A 49 -0.75 -7.63 2.73
N TYR A 50 -0.84 -7.61 4.06
CA TYR A 50 -0.20 -8.59 4.96
C TYR A 50 -1.03 -9.86 5.17
N ILE A 51 -2.25 -9.91 4.60
CA ILE A 51 -3.14 -11.08 4.61
C ILE A 51 -3.75 -11.26 3.22
N ASP A 52 -4.24 -12.47 2.93
CA ASP A 52 -5.04 -12.69 1.73
C ASP A 52 -6.34 -11.88 1.82
N MET A 53 -6.58 -11.07 0.80
CA MET A 53 -7.71 -10.14 0.80
C MET A 53 -8.45 -10.20 -0.54
N PRO A 54 -9.34 -11.18 -0.72
CA PRO A 54 -10.14 -11.31 -1.94
C PRO A 54 -11.29 -10.29 -1.98
N ASN A 55 -11.76 -9.97 -3.19
CA ASN A 55 -13.00 -9.20 -3.43
C ASN A 55 -13.02 -7.81 -2.77
N VAL A 56 -11.93 -7.09 -2.86
CA VAL A 56 -11.86 -5.68 -2.47
C VAL A 56 -11.86 -4.77 -3.69
N LYS A 57 -11.99 -3.49 -3.45
CA LYS A 57 -11.90 -2.46 -4.47
C LYS A 57 -10.87 -1.41 -4.07
N VAL A 58 -10.13 -0.95 -5.07
CA VAL A 58 -9.22 0.17 -4.96
C VAL A 58 -9.89 1.40 -5.56
N PHE A 59 -9.86 2.47 -4.80
CA PHE A 59 -10.36 3.77 -5.21
C PHE A 59 -9.24 4.79 -5.25
N VAL A 60 -9.28 5.64 -6.25
CA VAL A 60 -8.33 6.76 -6.43
C VAL A 60 -9.14 8.00 -6.78
N THR A 61 -8.85 9.09 -6.09
CA THR A 61 -9.44 10.41 -6.38
C THR A 61 -8.35 11.46 -6.52
N ILE A 62 -8.60 12.42 -7.40
CA ILE A 62 -7.85 13.68 -7.48
C ILE A 62 -8.78 14.76 -6.95
N ASN A 63 -8.34 15.44 -5.91
CA ASN A 63 -9.08 16.52 -5.29
C ASN A 63 -8.28 17.81 -5.40
N GLU A 64 -8.96 18.94 -5.41
CA GLU A 64 -8.36 20.25 -5.19
C GLU A 64 -8.45 20.58 -3.69
N LYS A 65 -7.32 20.97 -3.08
CA LYS A 65 -7.26 21.22 -1.64
C LYS A 65 -8.14 22.36 -1.22
N ILE A 66 -8.16 23.45 -2.02
CA ILE A 66 -8.98 24.65 -1.76
C ILE A 66 -9.59 25.14 -3.07
N THR A 67 -10.92 25.21 -3.13
CA THR A 67 -11.69 25.74 -4.26
C THR A 67 -12.39 27.04 -3.84
N VAL A 68 -12.16 28.16 -4.53
CA VAL A 68 -12.68 29.48 -4.18
C VAL A 68 -13.45 30.16 -5.31
N GLU A 69 -13.15 29.88 -6.58
CA GLU A 69 -13.77 30.52 -7.73
C GLU A 69 -15.04 29.81 -8.21
N ASN A 70 -15.04 28.47 -8.15
CA ASN A 70 -16.15 27.62 -8.57
C ASN A 70 -17.16 27.36 -7.45
N VAL A 71 -17.42 28.36 -6.62
CA VAL A 71 -18.38 28.27 -5.52
C VAL A 71 -19.72 28.95 -5.88
N VAL A 72 -20.81 28.42 -5.34
CA VAL A 72 -22.14 28.99 -5.56
C VAL A 72 -22.32 30.28 -4.76
N GLU A 73 -22.84 31.34 -5.39
CA GLU A 73 -23.12 32.62 -4.73
C GLU A 73 -23.99 32.40 -3.48
N GLY A 74 -23.56 32.98 -2.35
CA GLY A 74 -24.24 32.87 -1.05
C GLY A 74 -23.90 31.59 -0.28
N SER A 75 -22.97 30.75 -0.79
CA SER A 75 -22.39 29.60 -0.08
C SER A 75 -21.22 30.01 0.82
N LEU A 76 -20.46 29.02 1.31
CA LEU A 76 -19.17 29.26 1.98
C LEU A 76 -18.18 29.93 1.01
N PRO A 77 -17.25 30.76 1.50
CA PRO A 77 -16.28 31.46 0.65
C PRO A 77 -15.25 30.51 0.00
N GLU A 78 -15.08 29.34 0.55
CA GLU A 78 -14.16 28.31 0.08
C GLU A 78 -14.68 26.91 0.43
N PHE A 79 -14.27 25.92 -0.37
CA PHE A 79 -14.47 24.50 -0.10
C PHE A 79 -13.11 23.80 -0.08
N HIS A 80 -13.00 22.76 0.75
CA HIS A 80 -11.78 21.98 0.89
C HIS A 80 -11.99 20.56 0.40
N HIS A 81 -10.90 19.97 -0.14
CA HIS A 81 -10.85 18.58 -0.62
C HIS A 81 -11.94 18.28 -1.66
N VAL A 82 -12.11 19.19 -2.61
CA VAL A 82 -13.16 19.09 -3.64
C VAL A 82 -12.77 18.06 -4.69
N LEU A 83 -13.62 17.05 -4.88
CA LEU A 83 -13.39 16.01 -5.88
C LEU A 83 -13.43 16.58 -7.30
N MET A 84 -12.32 16.49 -8.02
CA MET A 84 -12.17 16.94 -9.40
C MET A 84 -12.19 15.78 -10.39
N SER A 85 -11.61 14.63 -10.04
CA SER A 85 -11.59 13.43 -10.89
C SER A 85 -11.54 12.16 -10.07
N MET A 86 -12.07 11.07 -10.64
CA MET A 86 -12.04 9.74 -10.02
C MET A 86 -11.52 8.71 -11.03
N PRO A 87 -10.19 8.58 -11.20
CA PRO A 87 -9.58 7.69 -12.20
C PRO A 87 -9.99 6.23 -12.05
N SER A 88 -10.23 5.78 -10.82
CA SER A 88 -10.73 4.44 -10.51
C SER A 88 -12.18 4.20 -10.90
N SER A 89 -12.90 5.21 -11.39
CA SER A 89 -14.36 5.30 -11.48
C SER A 89 -15.09 5.27 -10.11
N ALA A 90 -16.35 5.64 -10.11
CA ALA A 90 -17.19 5.63 -8.89
C ALA A 90 -17.44 4.22 -8.33
N ASN A 91 -17.21 3.18 -9.13
CA ASN A 91 -17.36 1.78 -8.72
C ASN A 91 -16.06 1.16 -8.16
N GLY A 92 -14.94 1.88 -8.22
CA GLY A 92 -13.63 1.38 -7.90
C GLY A 92 -13.11 0.31 -8.87
N ILE A 93 -11.87 -0.08 -8.69
CA ILE A 93 -11.21 -1.15 -9.44
C ILE A 93 -11.28 -2.42 -8.62
N ASP A 94 -11.75 -3.52 -9.22
CA ASP A 94 -11.75 -4.83 -8.57
C ASP A 94 -10.31 -5.30 -8.34
N ALA A 95 -10.02 -5.73 -7.13
CA ALA A 95 -8.71 -6.21 -6.72
C ALA A 95 -8.82 -7.43 -5.79
N SER A 96 -7.75 -8.21 -5.77
CA SER A 96 -7.51 -9.30 -4.82
C SER A 96 -6.03 -9.29 -4.47
N PHE A 97 -5.72 -9.22 -3.19
CA PHE A 97 -4.35 -9.21 -2.72
C PHE A 97 -3.96 -10.55 -2.11
N GLU A 98 -2.76 -11.00 -2.42
CA GLU A 98 -2.10 -12.12 -1.75
C GLU A 98 -1.21 -11.57 -0.62
N ALA A 99 -1.15 -12.28 0.49
CA ALA A 99 -0.32 -11.89 1.63
C ALA A 99 1.15 -11.69 1.24
N GLY A 100 1.72 -10.54 1.60
CA GLY A 100 3.11 -10.18 1.36
C GLY A 100 3.46 -9.79 -0.09
N LYS A 101 2.47 -9.76 -0.99
CA LYS A 101 2.66 -9.30 -2.36
C LYS A 101 1.97 -7.96 -2.59
N TYR A 102 2.67 -7.05 -3.25
CA TYR A 102 2.09 -5.77 -3.65
C TYR A 102 1.52 -5.82 -5.07
N GLN A 103 0.62 -4.88 -5.34
CA GLN A 103 0.11 -4.58 -6.67
C GLN A 103 0.25 -3.08 -6.92
N SER A 104 0.70 -2.72 -8.13
CA SER A 104 0.80 -1.34 -8.57
C SER A 104 -0.44 -0.93 -9.37
N PHE A 105 -0.87 0.30 -9.16
CA PHE A 105 -1.98 0.95 -9.85
C PHE A 105 -1.50 2.26 -10.43
N ASP A 106 -1.43 2.33 -11.77
CA ASP A 106 -0.92 3.48 -12.50
C ASP A 106 -2.04 4.19 -13.26
N PHE A 107 -2.04 5.53 -13.20
CA PHE A 107 -2.99 6.36 -13.92
C PHE A 107 -2.28 7.54 -14.58
N THR A 108 -2.80 7.92 -15.74
CA THR A 108 -2.46 9.18 -16.40
C THR A 108 -3.78 9.88 -16.71
N VAL A 109 -4.01 11.03 -16.09
CA VAL A 109 -5.30 11.72 -16.12
C VAL A 109 -5.11 13.12 -16.70
N ASP A 110 -5.83 13.41 -17.79
CA ASP A 110 -5.93 14.74 -18.34
C ASP A 110 -7.01 15.53 -17.58
N MET A 111 -6.62 16.61 -16.93
CA MET A 111 -7.48 17.46 -16.12
C MET A 111 -8.00 18.69 -16.87
N SER A 112 -7.65 18.88 -18.15
CA SER A 112 -7.99 20.07 -18.96
C SER A 112 -9.50 20.33 -19.11
N GLU A 113 -10.31 19.27 -19.02
CA GLU A 113 -11.77 19.34 -19.09
C GLU A 113 -12.44 19.36 -17.70
N THR A 114 -11.67 19.53 -16.63
CA THR A 114 -12.19 19.58 -15.25
C THR A 114 -12.40 21.02 -14.77
N ASN A 115 -13.00 21.18 -13.58
CA ASN A 115 -13.17 22.49 -12.95
C ASN A 115 -12.05 22.83 -11.95
N VAL A 116 -10.85 22.26 -12.12
CA VAL A 116 -9.69 22.58 -11.30
C VAL A 116 -9.34 24.06 -11.47
N GLU A 117 -9.16 24.77 -10.37
CA GLU A 117 -8.77 26.18 -10.37
C GLU A 117 -7.24 26.31 -10.43
N GLU A 118 -6.53 25.47 -9.66
CA GLU A 118 -5.06 25.51 -9.58
C GLU A 118 -4.44 24.12 -9.63
N MET A 119 -3.73 23.79 -10.72
CA MET A 119 -3.08 22.48 -10.88
C MET A 119 -2.00 22.18 -9.83
N ASN A 120 -1.44 23.20 -9.18
CA ASN A 120 -0.46 23.04 -8.08
C ASN A 120 -1.10 22.88 -6.70
N ASP A 121 -2.44 22.91 -6.60
CA ASP A 121 -3.19 22.72 -5.36
C ASP A 121 -3.90 21.36 -5.31
N LEU A 122 -3.45 20.40 -6.10
CA LEU A 122 -4.03 19.06 -6.13
C LEU A 122 -3.51 18.17 -4.99
N GLU A 123 -4.33 17.20 -4.63
CA GLU A 123 -4.00 16.07 -3.78
C GLU A 123 -4.61 14.79 -4.35
N VAL A 124 -3.96 13.66 -4.12
CA VAL A 124 -4.45 12.36 -4.56
C VAL A 124 -4.69 11.48 -3.36
N ALA A 125 -5.92 10.98 -3.23
CA ALA A 125 -6.29 10.03 -2.18
C ALA A 125 -6.51 8.64 -2.78
N VAL A 126 -5.98 7.62 -2.09
CA VAL A 126 -6.14 6.20 -2.43
C VAL A 126 -6.70 5.47 -1.21
N TRP A 127 -7.64 4.56 -1.43
CA TRP A 127 -8.11 3.66 -0.37
C TRP A 127 -8.49 2.28 -0.90
N VAL A 128 -8.41 1.30 -0.01
CA VAL A 128 -8.86 -0.08 -0.23
C VAL A 128 -10.10 -0.33 0.60
N GLN A 129 -11.15 -0.83 -0.05
CA GLN A 129 -12.46 -1.01 0.57
C GLN A 129 -13.07 -2.37 0.23
N ASN A 130 -13.65 -3.03 1.21
CA ASN A 130 -14.61 -4.08 0.96
C ASN A 130 -15.91 -3.43 0.46
N TYR A 131 -16.26 -3.67 -0.80
CA TYR A 131 -17.37 -2.95 -1.43
C TYR A 131 -18.75 -3.37 -0.91
N GLU A 132 -18.89 -4.57 -0.38
CA GLU A 132 -20.16 -5.07 0.18
C GLU A 132 -20.39 -4.52 1.58
N SER A 133 -19.44 -4.68 2.49
CA SER A 133 -19.53 -4.21 3.87
C SER A 133 -19.33 -2.69 3.99
N LYS A 134 -18.72 -2.05 3.00
CA LYS A 134 -18.24 -0.66 2.98
C LYS A 134 -17.07 -0.39 3.94
N GLU A 135 -16.51 -1.40 4.55
CA GLU A 135 -15.34 -1.27 5.40
C GLU A 135 -14.12 -0.81 4.59
N VAL A 136 -13.50 0.28 5.04
CA VAL A 136 -12.23 0.78 4.49
C VAL A 136 -11.10 0.14 5.28
N HIS A 137 -10.23 -0.59 4.60
CA HIS A 137 -9.10 -1.29 5.22
C HIS A 137 -7.92 -0.36 5.47
N ASN A 138 -7.66 0.55 4.56
CA ASN A 138 -6.72 1.67 4.73
C ASN A 138 -6.99 2.75 3.68
N SER A 139 -6.52 3.97 3.98
CA SER A 139 -6.52 5.11 3.07
C SER A 139 -5.25 5.93 3.25
N HIS A 140 -4.78 6.54 2.17
CA HIS A 140 -3.57 7.35 2.17
C HIS A 140 -3.70 8.51 1.17
N PHE A 141 -3.20 9.70 1.55
CA PHE A 141 -2.89 10.75 0.61
C PHE A 141 -1.49 10.52 0.05
N LEU A 142 -1.39 10.43 -1.27
CA LEU A 142 -0.10 10.23 -1.93
C LEU A 142 0.76 11.49 -1.81
N ASN A 143 2.07 11.29 -1.87
CA ASN A 143 3.00 12.40 -1.88
C ASN A 143 3.17 12.94 -3.31
N GLU A 144 3.36 14.25 -3.44
CA GLU A 144 3.76 14.88 -4.69
C GLU A 144 5.26 14.69 -4.89
N TYR A 145 5.64 13.78 -5.77
CA TYR A 145 7.02 13.46 -6.08
C TYR A 145 7.23 13.31 -7.59
N THR A 146 8.39 13.72 -8.05
CA THR A 146 8.84 13.49 -9.42
C THR A 146 9.23 12.05 -9.70
N SER A 147 9.38 11.21 -8.67
CA SER A 147 9.69 9.79 -8.81
C SER A 147 9.04 8.95 -7.71
N HIS A 148 8.36 7.89 -8.13
CA HIS A 148 7.77 6.90 -7.23
C HIS A 148 8.86 6.04 -6.58
N PRO A 149 8.76 5.70 -5.27
CA PRO A 149 9.70 4.80 -4.60
C PRO A 149 9.35 3.34 -4.90
N TYR A 150 9.79 2.81 -6.04
CA TYR A 150 9.52 1.43 -6.46
C TYR A 150 10.11 0.40 -5.50
N PRO A 151 9.36 -0.67 -5.16
CA PRO A 151 9.84 -1.72 -4.27
C PRO A 151 10.79 -2.71 -4.97
N VAL A 152 11.49 -3.49 -4.15
CA VAL A 152 12.32 -4.58 -4.63
C VAL A 152 11.50 -5.64 -5.36
N GLN A 153 12.17 -6.39 -6.23
CA GLN A 153 11.56 -7.43 -7.06
C GLN A 153 12.13 -8.81 -6.71
N ASN A 154 11.38 -9.87 -7.02
CA ASN A 154 11.85 -11.26 -6.96
C ASN A 154 12.48 -11.64 -5.61
N LEU A 155 11.83 -11.26 -4.50
CA LEU A 155 12.29 -11.62 -3.16
C LEU A 155 12.26 -13.14 -2.99
N LYS A 156 13.36 -13.72 -2.53
CA LYS A 156 13.49 -15.16 -2.27
C LYS A 156 14.41 -15.43 -1.09
N VAL A 157 14.23 -16.60 -0.48
CA VAL A 157 15.08 -17.10 0.61
C VAL A 157 15.69 -18.44 0.20
N GLU A 158 16.99 -18.58 0.40
CA GLU A 158 17.74 -19.84 0.23
C GLU A 158 18.61 -20.06 1.47
N GLY A 159 18.27 -21.03 2.29
CA GLY A 159 18.92 -21.24 3.59
C GLY A 159 18.78 -20.00 4.50
N ASP A 160 19.89 -19.47 4.97
CA ASP A 160 19.94 -18.29 5.85
C ASP A 160 20.10 -16.96 5.07
N THR A 161 19.89 -16.97 3.76
CA THR A 161 20.11 -15.80 2.92
C THR A 161 18.82 -15.39 2.22
N VAL A 162 18.39 -14.16 2.45
CA VAL A 162 17.37 -13.49 1.64
C VAL A 162 18.05 -12.74 0.51
N SER A 163 17.48 -12.81 -0.70
CA SER A 163 17.97 -12.09 -1.87
C SER A 163 16.80 -11.53 -2.68
N TRP A 164 17.08 -10.47 -3.42
CA TRP A 164 16.11 -9.76 -4.25
C TRP A 164 16.77 -9.20 -5.50
N THR A 165 15.99 -8.70 -6.41
CA THR A 165 16.49 -7.87 -7.52
C THR A 165 16.15 -6.41 -7.28
N LYS A 166 16.90 -5.52 -7.93
CA LYS A 166 16.64 -4.07 -7.88
C LYS A 166 15.18 -3.77 -8.30
N PRO A 167 14.61 -2.64 -7.84
CA PRO A 167 13.36 -2.10 -8.35
C PRO A 167 13.35 -2.00 -9.88
N GLU A 168 12.16 -2.01 -10.47
CA GLU A 168 11.98 -1.88 -11.92
C GLU A 168 12.35 -0.50 -12.46
N ALA A 169 12.27 0.53 -11.61
CA ALA A 169 12.68 1.89 -11.90
C ALA A 169 13.22 2.59 -10.65
N GLY A 170 13.93 3.70 -10.86
CA GLY A 170 14.58 4.43 -9.78
C GLY A 170 15.90 3.78 -9.31
N GLU A 171 16.66 4.52 -8.52
CA GLU A 171 17.94 4.07 -7.98
C GLU A 171 17.91 4.20 -6.45
N PRO A 172 17.61 3.11 -5.72
CA PRO A 172 17.67 3.14 -4.26
C PRO A 172 19.08 3.41 -3.77
N THR A 173 19.19 4.20 -2.71
CA THR A 173 20.46 4.50 -2.05
C THR A 173 20.88 3.36 -1.11
N ALA A 174 19.91 2.62 -0.57
CA ALA A 174 20.11 1.49 0.31
C ALA A 174 18.88 0.57 0.33
N TYR A 175 19.00 -0.56 1.05
CA TYR A 175 17.89 -1.43 1.40
C TYR A 175 17.82 -1.60 2.91
N LYS A 176 16.59 -1.75 3.41
CA LYS A 176 16.29 -2.05 4.81
C LYS A 176 15.67 -3.45 4.89
N VAL A 177 16.16 -4.27 5.82
CA VAL A 177 15.63 -5.62 6.06
C VAL A 177 15.08 -5.71 7.48
N LEU A 178 13.86 -6.21 7.58
CA LEU A 178 13.23 -6.59 8.84
C LEU A 178 13.15 -8.13 8.91
N VAL A 179 13.31 -8.64 10.12
CA VAL A 179 13.07 -10.05 10.46
C VAL A 179 12.10 -10.08 11.64
N ASN A 180 10.94 -10.68 11.46
CA ASN A 180 9.86 -10.70 12.45
C ASN A 180 9.54 -9.29 12.99
N ASN A 181 9.31 -8.34 12.09
CA ASN A 181 9.02 -6.92 12.34
C ASN A 181 10.12 -6.15 13.10
N ARG A 182 11.36 -6.66 13.11
CA ARG A 182 12.50 -5.97 13.71
C ARG A 182 13.52 -5.63 12.65
N VAL A 183 13.90 -4.37 12.57
CA VAL A 183 15.00 -3.92 11.70
C VAL A 183 16.28 -4.65 12.11
N VAL A 184 16.85 -5.42 11.18
CA VAL A 184 18.12 -6.11 11.35
C VAL A 184 19.26 -5.42 10.60
N SER A 185 18.92 -4.66 9.57
CA SER A 185 19.82 -3.74 8.88
C SER A 185 19.01 -2.70 8.10
N ASP A 186 19.48 -1.47 8.01
CA ASP A 186 18.84 -0.33 7.34
C ASP A 186 19.74 0.40 6.33
N ASN A 187 20.94 -0.13 6.07
CA ASN A 187 21.90 0.48 5.15
C ASN A 187 22.63 -0.59 4.31
N ILE A 188 21.87 -1.49 3.70
CA ILE A 188 22.40 -2.54 2.84
C ILE A 188 22.52 -1.97 1.42
N THR A 189 23.69 -2.12 0.79
CA THR A 189 23.94 -1.73 -0.61
C THR A 189 23.91 -2.90 -1.57
N GLU A 190 24.00 -4.10 -1.03
CA GLU A 190 23.92 -5.36 -1.78
C GLU A 190 22.46 -5.79 -1.95
N THR A 191 22.17 -6.67 -2.90
CA THR A 191 20.83 -7.22 -3.12
C THR A 191 20.62 -8.56 -2.43
N SER A 192 21.30 -8.76 -1.30
CA SER A 192 21.14 -9.92 -0.43
C SER A 192 21.54 -9.60 0.99
N TYR A 193 20.99 -10.37 1.93
CA TYR A 193 21.29 -10.24 3.34
C TYR A 193 21.28 -11.63 4.01
N GLN A 194 22.31 -11.92 4.79
CA GLN A 194 22.36 -13.14 5.60
C GLN A 194 21.77 -12.87 6.97
N PHE A 195 20.70 -13.56 7.30
CA PHE A 195 20.04 -13.45 8.60
C PHE A 195 20.36 -14.69 9.46
N ASN A 196 20.46 -14.47 10.76
CA ASN A 196 20.65 -15.55 11.72
C ASN A 196 19.40 -15.74 12.53
N THR A 197 18.73 -16.87 12.40
CA THR A 197 17.58 -17.24 13.21
C THR A 197 17.59 -18.72 13.51
N THR A 198 17.13 -19.06 14.71
CA THR A 198 16.83 -20.44 15.12
C THR A 198 15.37 -20.80 14.95
N ASN A 199 14.55 -19.82 14.58
CA ASN A 199 13.12 -20.03 14.38
C ASN A 199 12.88 -20.61 12.99
N LYS A 200 11.88 -21.44 12.88
CA LYS A 200 11.54 -22.16 11.66
C LYS A 200 10.68 -21.31 10.71
N ASP A 201 9.73 -20.53 11.22
CA ASP A 201 8.87 -19.65 10.44
C ASP A 201 9.29 -18.21 10.71
N VAL A 202 9.85 -17.56 9.73
CA VAL A 202 10.40 -16.21 9.84
C VAL A 202 9.80 -15.33 8.77
N LEU A 203 9.15 -14.25 9.19
CA LEU A 203 8.73 -13.19 8.28
C LEU A 203 9.94 -12.31 7.97
N ILE A 204 10.28 -12.18 6.70
CA ILE A 204 11.33 -11.29 6.20
C ILE A 204 10.68 -10.25 5.30
N GLU A 205 11.01 -8.99 5.54
CA GLU A 205 10.54 -7.85 4.76
C GLU A 205 11.71 -7.05 4.26
N VAL A 206 11.67 -6.63 3.00
CA VAL A 206 12.73 -5.84 2.36
C VAL A 206 12.12 -4.59 1.74
N PHE A 207 12.71 -3.45 2.07
CA PHE A 207 12.34 -2.12 1.60
C PHE A 207 13.46 -1.54 0.76
N ALA A 208 13.14 -0.89 -0.35
CA ALA A 208 14.07 -0.02 -1.06
C ALA A 208 14.02 1.38 -0.43
N ILE A 209 15.19 1.95 -0.13
CA ILE A 209 15.33 3.29 0.47
C ILE A 209 15.93 4.22 -0.58
N TYR A 210 15.30 5.35 -0.77
CA TYR A 210 15.67 6.38 -1.74
C TYR A 210 16.22 7.62 -1.05
N GLU A 211 16.57 8.64 -1.83
CA GLU A 211 16.98 9.93 -1.27
C GLU A 211 15.95 10.48 -0.28
N ASN A 212 16.41 11.23 0.71
CA ASN A 212 15.62 11.77 1.82
C ASN A 212 14.90 10.70 2.67
N GLU A 213 15.46 9.49 2.73
CA GLU A 213 14.92 8.36 3.52
C GLU A 213 13.50 7.91 3.08
N ILE A 214 13.09 8.25 1.86
CA ILE A 214 11.82 7.78 1.31
C ILE A 214 11.87 6.26 1.12
N SER A 215 10.89 5.56 1.65
CA SER A 215 10.81 4.10 1.64
C SER A 215 9.72 3.61 0.70
N SER A 216 10.00 2.55 -0.05
CA SER A 216 8.98 1.79 -0.77
C SER A 216 8.06 1.02 0.19
N VAL A 217 7.01 0.36 -0.34
CA VAL A 217 6.33 -0.72 0.40
C VAL A 217 7.33 -1.84 0.72
N GLY A 218 7.10 -2.54 1.83
CA GLY A 218 7.91 -3.67 2.25
C GLY A 218 7.47 -4.95 1.55
N VAL A 219 8.26 -5.46 0.61
CA VAL A 219 8.00 -6.78 0.02
C VAL A 219 8.37 -7.86 1.02
N SER A 220 7.48 -8.80 1.29
CA SER A 220 7.66 -9.79 2.34
C SER A 220 7.61 -11.23 1.85
N ILE A 221 8.28 -12.10 2.60
CA ILE A 221 8.26 -13.56 2.41
C ILE A 221 8.33 -14.24 3.77
N VAL A 222 7.61 -15.34 3.92
CA VAL A 222 7.72 -16.22 5.10
C VAL A 222 8.57 -17.43 4.72
N THR A 223 9.58 -17.74 5.54
CA THR A 223 10.35 -18.97 5.35
C THR A 223 9.49 -20.17 5.74
N GLU A 224 9.27 -21.08 4.80
CA GLU A 224 8.63 -22.36 5.10
C GLU A 224 9.67 -23.36 5.61
N THR A 225 9.37 -24.08 6.68
CA THR A 225 10.11 -25.27 7.06
C THR A 225 9.73 -26.40 6.13
N GLU A 226 10.69 -26.96 5.42
CA GLU A 226 10.49 -28.28 4.82
C GLU A 226 10.13 -29.24 5.95
N ASN A 227 8.92 -29.77 5.90
CA ASN A 227 8.43 -30.78 6.84
C ASN A 227 9.14 -32.09 6.47
N THR A 228 10.36 -32.30 7.00
CA THR A 228 11.13 -33.54 6.82
C THR A 228 10.61 -34.70 7.68
N ASP A 229 9.51 -34.53 8.36
CA ASP A 229 8.81 -35.61 9.04
C ASP A 229 7.82 -36.29 8.07
N ASN A 230 8.37 -36.99 7.08
CA ASN A 230 7.70 -38.17 6.54
C ASN A 230 8.27 -39.37 7.33
N PRO A 231 7.61 -39.89 8.38
CA PRO A 231 8.02 -41.15 8.98
C PRO A 231 7.87 -42.22 7.92
N GLU A 232 8.99 -42.82 7.52
CA GLU A 232 8.99 -44.02 6.70
C GLU A 232 7.94 -44.98 7.26
N ASP A 233 7.00 -45.34 6.41
CA ASP A 233 5.97 -46.36 6.67
C ASP A 233 6.70 -47.66 7.11
N PRO A 234 6.50 -48.17 8.32
CA PRO A 234 7.18 -49.40 8.75
C PRO A 234 6.69 -50.53 7.88
N GLU A 235 7.66 -51.15 7.16
CA GLU A 235 7.47 -52.37 6.35
C GLU A 235 6.52 -53.35 7.09
N GLN A 236 5.40 -53.67 6.47
CA GLN A 236 4.53 -54.75 6.94
C GLN A 236 5.30 -56.06 6.94
N PRO A 237 5.38 -56.80 8.04
CA PRO A 237 5.98 -58.12 8.04
C PRO A 237 5.16 -59.07 7.17
N GLU A 238 5.84 -59.73 6.21
CA GLU A 238 5.24 -60.82 5.45
C GLU A 238 4.74 -61.93 6.41
N GLN A 239 3.46 -62.24 6.30
CA GLN A 239 2.88 -63.35 7.00
C GLN A 239 3.23 -64.67 6.28
N PRO A 240 3.49 -65.75 7.05
CA PRO A 240 3.89 -67.06 6.53
C PRO A 240 2.74 -67.85 5.83
#